data_b12675e9ba613c50eb5cd595a8b45c05
#
_entry.id   b12675e9ba613c50eb5cd595a8b45c05
#
_cell.length_a   1.000
_cell.length_b   1.000
_cell.length_c   1.000
_cell.angle_alpha   90.00
_cell.angle_beta   90.00
_cell.angle_gamma   90.00
#
_symmetry.space_group_name_H-M   'P 1'
#
loop_
_entity.id
_entity.type
_entity.pdbx_description
1 polymer ?
#
loop_
_entity_poly.entity_id
_entity_poly.type
_entity_poly.pdbx_seq_one_letter_code
_entity_poly.pdbx_strand_id
1 'polypeptide(L)'
;MKKRFIVLLLCLIGENAMSQGFYNHVWLLGSYNFLQNLKGRMIFDSTSYVHTTENRKMPFKGTEATICDAQGNFLMSTNGIWIANANNDTMLNGSGLNPNGVTSNWVYGLPMTANSMFLPFPGDSTKYALFHHTATFDGYSYPANELYVSYIDLQLDGGLGGVTSKNSIIISDTLNWGITACKHANGRDWWIA
;
A
#
# COMPACT_ATOMS: atom_id res chain seq x y z
N MET A 1 -8.35 -52.99 -19.13
CA MET A 1 -8.77 -51.63 -19.53
C MET A 1 -9.12 -50.76 -18.32
N LYS A 2 -8.19 -50.51 -17.35
CA LYS A 2 -8.51 -49.70 -16.15
C LYS A 2 -7.40 -48.70 -15.77
N LYS A 3 -6.43 -48.39 -16.64
CA LYS A 3 -5.30 -47.50 -16.30
C LYS A 3 -5.30 -46.14 -17.01
N ARG A 4 -6.31 -45.78 -17.79
CA ARG A 4 -6.32 -44.49 -18.54
C ARG A 4 -7.22 -43.39 -17.90
N PHE A 5 -7.92 -43.65 -16.82
CA PHE A 5 -8.83 -42.67 -16.20
C PHE A 5 -8.17 -41.81 -15.11
N ILE A 6 -7.02 -42.21 -14.58
CA ILE A 6 -6.36 -41.49 -13.47
C ILE A 6 -5.52 -40.30 -13.97
N VAL A 7 -5.02 -40.35 -15.20
CA VAL A 7 -4.18 -39.27 -15.74
C VAL A 7 -4.99 -38.03 -16.14
N LEU A 8 -6.27 -38.22 -16.50
CA LEU A 8 -7.14 -37.08 -16.88
C LEU A 8 -7.64 -36.28 -15.69
N LEU A 9 -7.75 -36.90 -14.50
CA LEU A 9 -8.23 -36.24 -13.30
C LEU A 9 -7.13 -35.38 -12.64
N LEU A 10 -5.86 -35.72 -12.82
CA LEU A 10 -4.73 -34.95 -12.31
C LEU A 10 -4.47 -33.66 -13.10
N CYS A 11 -4.84 -33.60 -14.37
CA CYS A 11 -4.72 -32.39 -15.18
C CYS A 11 -5.80 -31.33 -14.86
N LEU A 12 -6.95 -31.73 -14.30
CA LEU A 12 -8.02 -30.80 -13.93
C LEU A 12 -7.85 -30.18 -12.53
N ILE A 13 -6.93 -30.69 -11.71
CA ILE A 13 -6.63 -30.15 -10.37
C ILE A 13 -5.51 -29.10 -10.43
N GLY A 14 -4.77 -29.00 -11.55
CA GLY A 14 -3.63 -28.10 -11.72
C GLY A 14 -3.96 -26.64 -12.05
N GLU A 15 -5.23 -26.30 -12.33
CA GLU A 15 -5.59 -24.96 -12.80
C GLU A 15 -6.08 -23.98 -11.68
N ASN A 16 -6.06 -24.41 -10.43
CA ASN A 16 -6.18 -23.49 -9.30
C ASN A 16 -4.81 -23.09 -8.76
N ALA A 17 -3.83 -22.89 -9.63
CA ALA A 17 -2.65 -22.07 -9.29
C ALA A 17 -3.19 -20.66 -8.99
N MET A 18 -3.27 -20.34 -7.73
CA MET A 18 -3.72 -19.05 -7.21
C MET A 18 -2.99 -17.96 -7.99
N SER A 19 -3.68 -17.30 -8.90
CA SER A 19 -3.22 -16.07 -9.48
C SER A 19 -2.90 -15.13 -8.32
N GLN A 20 -1.63 -14.90 -8.04
CA GLN A 20 -1.25 -13.79 -7.21
C GLN A 20 -1.79 -12.55 -7.91
N GLY A 21 -2.74 -11.86 -7.28
CA GLY A 21 -3.28 -10.63 -7.84
C GLY A 21 -2.16 -9.63 -8.14
N PHE A 22 -2.33 -8.82 -9.15
CA PHE A 22 -1.36 -7.82 -9.61
C PHE A 22 -1.29 -6.59 -8.69
N TYR A 23 -1.32 -6.80 -7.39
CA TYR A 23 -1.35 -5.70 -6.39
C TYR A 23 -0.16 -4.74 -6.50
N ASN A 24 0.97 -5.17 -7.07
CA ASN A 24 2.18 -4.38 -7.29
C ASN A 24 2.40 -4.04 -8.78
N HIS A 25 1.37 -4.07 -9.60
CA HIS A 25 1.46 -3.81 -11.03
C HIS A 25 1.93 -2.38 -11.34
N VAL A 26 1.57 -1.41 -10.52
CA VAL A 26 1.96 -0.01 -10.70
C VAL A 26 2.84 0.43 -9.54
N TRP A 27 3.99 1.03 -9.89
CA TRP A 27 4.83 1.76 -8.95
C TRP A 27 4.82 3.23 -9.32
N LEU A 28 4.52 4.08 -8.35
CA LEU A 28 4.62 5.51 -8.50
C LEU A 28 6.02 5.93 -8.07
N LEU A 29 6.72 6.64 -8.97
CA LEU A 29 8.05 7.15 -8.67
C LEU A 29 7.93 8.61 -8.25
N GLY A 30 8.50 8.94 -7.11
CA GLY A 30 8.44 10.27 -6.56
C GLY A 30 9.66 11.11 -6.88
N SER A 31 9.45 12.42 -6.92
CA SER A 31 10.52 13.37 -6.73
C SER A 31 10.10 14.30 -5.60
N TYR A 32 11.05 14.64 -4.75
CA TYR A 32 10.90 15.66 -3.71
C TYR A 32 10.61 17.05 -4.29
N ASN A 33 10.79 17.21 -5.60
CA ASN A 33 10.59 18.51 -6.25
C ASN A 33 9.09 18.81 -6.39
N PHE A 34 8.59 19.60 -5.45
CA PHE A 34 7.22 20.10 -5.42
C PHE A 34 6.90 21.12 -6.53
N LEU A 35 7.91 21.64 -7.21
CA LEU A 35 7.74 22.58 -8.33
C LEU A 35 7.32 21.88 -9.63
N GLN A 36 7.48 20.57 -9.70
CA GLN A 36 7.12 19.77 -10.87
C GLN A 36 6.00 18.77 -10.52
N ASN A 37 4.83 18.96 -11.09
CA ASN A 37 3.73 18.00 -10.96
C ASN A 37 3.95 16.74 -11.80
N LEU A 38 4.82 16.80 -12.83
CA LEU A 38 5.13 15.66 -13.67
C LEU A 38 6.05 14.68 -12.92
N LYS A 39 5.54 13.49 -12.62
CA LYS A 39 6.20 12.46 -11.82
C LYS A 39 6.19 11.13 -12.55
N GLY A 40 7.20 10.30 -12.30
CA GLY A 40 7.34 8.99 -12.91
C GLY A 40 6.30 7.99 -12.43
N ARG A 41 5.98 7.05 -13.32
CA ARG A 41 5.16 5.87 -13.07
C ARG A 41 5.74 4.69 -13.82
N MET A 42 5.87 3.55 -13.17
CA MET A 42 6.22 2.28 -13.78
C MET A 42 5.00 1.36 -13.76
N ILE A 43 4.76 0.71 -14.87
CA ILE A 43 3.70 -0.29 -15.04
C ILE A 43 4.38 -1.58 -15.44
N PHE A 44 4.18 -2.64 -14.67
CA PHE A 44 4.80 -3.95 -14.87
C PHE A 44 3.80 -4.90 -15.52
N ASP A 45 4.26 -5.70 -16.46
CA ASP A 45 3.56 -6.88 -16.93
C ASP A 45 4.37 -8.16 -16.60
N SER A 46 3.97 -9.30 -17.10
CA SER A 46 4.64 -10.58 -16.79
C SER A 46 6.06 -10.69 -17.36
N THR A 47 6.46 -9.83 -18.29
CA THR A 47 7.71 -9.97 -19.06
C THR A 47 8.50 -8.67 -19.18
N SER A 48 7.87 -7.54 -18.95
CA SER A 48 8.46 -6.22 -19.18
C SER A 48 7.90 -5.15 -18.23
N TYR A 49 8.37 -3.94 -18.41
CA TYR A 49 7.79 -2.77 -17.76
C TYR A 49 7.72 -1.59 -18.73
N VAL A 50 6.80 -0.68 -18.47
CA VAL A 50 6.70 0.60 -19.16
C VAL A 50 6.92 1.73 -18.15
N HIS A 51 7.83 2.65 -18.47
CA HIS A 51 8.00 3.89 -17.72
C HIS A 51 7.25 5.02 -18.41
N THR A 52 6.40 5.71 -17.66
CA THR A 52 5.63 6.87 -18.11
C THR A 52 5.76 8.02 -17.11
N THR A 53 5.17 9.15 -17.45
CA THR A 53 5.03 10.29 -16.53
C THR A 53 3.57 10.69 -16.43
N GLU A 54 3.17 11.15 -15.25
CA GLU A 54 1.82 11.62 -14.98
C GLU A 54 1.84 12.89 -14.12
N ASN A 55 0.77 13.69 -14.24
CA ASN A 55 0.55 14.80 -13.31
C ASN A 55 0.02 14.24 -11.99
N ARG A 56 0.76 14.46 -10.89
CA ARG A 56 0.39 14.01 -9.56
C ARG A 56 0.74 15.06 -8.50
N LYS A 57 -0.23 15.36 -7.64
CA LYS A 57 -0.05 16.33 -6.54
C LYS A 57 0.86 15.76 -5.45
N MET A 58 0.75 14.47 -5.15
CA MET A 58 1.51 13.83 -4.06
C MET A 58 3.00 13.72 -4.40
N PRO A 59 3.89 14.38 -3.65
CA PRO A 59 5.32 14.11 -3.70
C PRO A 59 5.67 12.96 -2.75
N PHE A 60 6.75 12.25 -3.05
CA PHE A 60 7.37 11.30 -2.16
C PHE A 60 8.75 11.81 -1.75
N LYS A 61 9.05 11.80 -0.45
CA LYS A 61 10.39 12.14 0.05
C LYS A 61 11.17 10.89 0.44
N GLY A 62 10.58 10.03 1.23
CA GLY A 62 11.14 8.76 1.69
C GLY A 62 10.05 7.72 1.81
N THR A 63 8.96 8.06 2.50
CA THR A 63 7.80 7.19 2.61
C THR A 63 7.03 7.18 1.31
N GLU A 64 6.80 5.98 0.80
CA GLU A 64 6.01 5.71 -0.39
C GLU A 64 5.33 4.35 -0.24
N ALA A 65 4.02 4.31 -0.47
CA ALA A 65 3.31 3.06 -0.66
C ALA A 65 2.24 3.25 -1.73
N THR A 66 2.11 2.23 -2.58
CA THR A 66 1.11 2.15 -3.65
C THR A 66 0.46 0.78 -3.62
N ILE A 67 -0.79 0.69 -4.07
CA ILE A 67 -1.46 -0.58 -4.25
C ILE A 67 -2.38 -0.54 -5.46
N CYS A 68 -2.46 -1.68 -6.15
CA CYS A 68 -3.42 -1.97 -7.20
C CYS A 68 -4.48 -2.96 -6.68
N ASP A 69 -5.54 -3.15 -7.46
CA ASP A 69 -6.44 -4.28 -7.26
C ASP A 69 -5.84 -5.60 -7.79
N ALA A 70 -6.59 -6.70 -7.66
CA ALA A 70 -6.15 -8.00 -8.16
C ALA A 70 -6.00 -8.05 -9.70
N GLN A 71 -6.57 -7.12 -10.43
CA GLN A 71 -6.49 -6.98 -11.88
C GLN A 71 -5.35 -6.04 -12.33
N GLY A 72 -4.66 -5.40 -11.38
CA GLY A 72 -3.55 -4.47 -11.65
C GLY A 72 -3.97 -3.01 -11.86
N ASN A 73 -5.24 -2.66 -11.63
CA ASN A 73 -5.66 -1.27 -11.69
C ASN A 73 -5.16 -0.53 -10.45
N PHE A 74 -4.54 0.63 -10.65
CA PHE A 74 -4.09 1.47 -9.56
C PHE A 74 -5.27 1.96 -8.71
N LEU A 75 -5.18 1.78 -7.40
CA LEU A 75 -6.23 2.17 -6.45
C LEU A 75 -5.86 3.40 -5.64
N MET A 76 -4.71 3.38 -4.99
CA MET A 76 -4.33 4.44 -4.06
C MET A 76 -2.83 4.46 -3.77
N SER A 77 -2.39 5.59 -3.23
CA SER A 77 -1.02 5.77 -2.75
C SER A 77 -0.98 6.61 -1.47
N THR A 78 0.15 6.56 -0.76
CA THR A 78 0.42 7.43 0.38
C THR A 78 1.89 7.83 0.45
N ASN A 79 2.15 9.03 0.97
CA ASN A 79 3.47 9.53 1.34
C ASN A 79 3.68 9.57 2.87
N GLY A 80 2.82 8.87 3.61
CA GLY A 80 2.83 8.81 5.07
C GLY A 80 2.07 9.95 5.77
N ILE A 81 1.58 10.96 5.04
CA ILE A 81 0.86 12.12 5.58
C ILE A 81 -0.63 12.06 5.21
N TRP A 82 -0.92 11.62 3.99
CA TRP A 82 -2.26 11.50 3.46
C TRP A 82 -2.35 10.39 2.42
N ILE A 83 -3.57 9.98 2.08
CA ILE A 83 -3.85 8.96 1.07
C ILE A 83 -4.44 9.65 -0.16
N ALA A 84 -3.87 9.37 -1.33
CA ALA A 84 -4.44 9.72 -2.63
C ALA A 84 -5.26 8.57 -3.18
N ASN A 85 -6.41 8.87 -3.78
CA ASN A 85 -7.26 7.93 -4.50
C ASN A 85 -6.74 7.65 -5.92
N ALA A 86 -7.48 6.86 -6.70
CA ALA A 86 -7.11 6.49 -8.08
C ALA A 86 -6.96 7.69 -9.03
N ASN A 87 -7.61 8.80 -8.74
CA ASN A 87 -7.52 10.05 -9.52
C ASN A 87 -6.36 10.95 -9.08
N ASN A 88 -5.52 10.51 -8.14
CA ASN A 88 -4.45 11.31 -7.51
C ASN A 88 -4.97 12.52 -6.70
N ASP A 89 -6.23 12.52 -6.31
CA ASP A 89 -6.82 13.49 -5.38
C ASP A 89 -6.83 12.94 -3.95
N THR A 90 -6.97 13.82 -2.96
CA THR A 90 -7.07 13.38 -1.57
C THR A 90 -8.30 12.50 -1.38
N MET A 91 -8.09 11.27 -0.91
CA MET A 91 -9.16 10.33 -0.61
C MET A 91 -10.08 10.90 0.49
N LEU A 92 -11.36 10.57 0.44
CA LEU A 92 -12.31 10.94 1.50
C LEU A 92 -11.75 10.55 2.89
N ASN A 93 -11.65 11.52 3.80
CA ASN A 93 -11.03 11.36 5.12
C ASN A 93 -9.57 10.86 5.11
N GLY A 94 -8.85 10.96 3.98
CA GLY A 94 -7.50 10.41 3.79
C GLY A 94 -6.36 11.27 4.35
N SER A 95 -6.61 12.50 4.81
CA SER A 95 -5.59 13.38 5.40
C SER A 95 -5.32 13.09 6.87
N GLY A 96 -4.17 13.52 7.39
CA GLY A 96 -3.85 13.48 8.82
C GLY A 96 -3.43 12.09 9.31
N LEU A 97 -2.66 11.37 8.51
CA LEU A 97 -1.95 10.18 8.97
C LEU A 97 -0.80 10.55 9.91
N ASN A 98 -0.43 9.61 10.80
CA ASN A 98 0.75 9.74 11.67
C ASN A 98 0.80 11.08 12.45
N PRO A 99 -0.17 11.39 13.30
CA PRO A 99 -0.29 12.69 13.96
C PRO A 99 0.79 12.87 15.04
N ASN A 100 1.90 13.53 14.71
CA ASN A 100 2.93 13.92 15.67
C ASN A 100 3.74 15.12 15.19
N GLY A 101 4.71 15.59 16.03
CA GLY A 101 5.54 16.73 15.73
C GLY A 101 6.45 16.55 14.51
N VAL A 102 6.91 15.33 14.21
CA VAL A 102 7.71 15.05 13.01
C VAL A 102 6.85 15.22 11.78
N THR A 103 5.66 14.61 11.75
CA THR A 103 4.73 14.72 10.61
C THR A 103 4.37 16.16 10.31
N SER A 104 4.16 16.99 11.33
CA SER A 104 3.83 18.42 11.17
C SER A 104 4.90 19.22 10.43
N ASN A 105 6.17 18.79 10.47
CA ASN A 105 7.28 19.45 9.80
C ASN A 105 7.53 18.95 8.36
N TRP A 106 6.86 17.87 7.94
CA TRP A 106 7.14 17.19 6.66
C TRP A 106 5.94 17.22 5.72
N VAL A 107 5.51 18.41 5.33
CA VAL A 107 4.32 18.63 4.48
C VAL A 107 4.39 17.99 3.07
N TYR A 108 5.56 17.57 2.63
CA TYR A 108 5.81 16.96 1.30
C TYR A 108 6.02 15.44 1.35
N GLY A 109 5.70 14.80 2.44
CA GLY A 109 5.91 13.37 2.67
C GLY A 109 6.94 13.11 3.75
N LEU A 110 6.79 11.99 4.45
CA LEU A 110 7.72 11.61 5.51
C LEU A 110 9.07 11.20 4.93
N PRO A 111 10.20 11.53 5.61
CA PRO A 111 11.55 11.23 5.13
C PRO A 111 11.97 9.77 5.34
N MET A 112 11.24 9.00 6.15
CA MET A 112 11.56 7.62 6.48
C MET A 112 11.17 6.69 5.32
N THR A 113 11.98 5.66 5.07
CA THR A 113 11.71 4.65 4.03
C THR A 113 10.91 3.48 4.58
N ALA A 114 10.08 2.85 3.75
CA ALA A 114 9.30 1.65 4.07
C ALA A 114 8.38 1.78 5.31
N ASN A 115 7.90 2.98 5.60
CA ASN A 115 7.10 3.29 6.77
C ASN A 115 5.58 3.14 6.58
N SER A 116 5.15 2.72 5.40
CA SER A 116 3.74 2.56 5.07
C SER A 116 3.55 1.39 4.13
N MET A 117 2.47 0.62 4.33
CA MET A 117 2.16 -0.52 3.50
C MET A 117 0.66 -0.76 3.45
N PHE A 118 0.11 -0.83 2.24
CA PHE A 118 -1.28 -1.25 2.03
C PHE A 118 -1.36 -2.77 1.91
N LEU A 119 -2.38 -3.35 2.52
CA LEU A 119 -2.75 -4.75 2.36
C LEU A 119 -4.24 -4.88 2.05
N PRO A 120 -4.64 -5.75 1.10
CA PRO A 120 -6.03 -6.07 0.88
C PRO A 120 -6.58 -6.84 2.09
N PHE A 121 -7.83 -6.57 2.42
CA PHE A 121 -8.50 -7.25 3.54
C PHE A 121 -8.76 -8.73 3.19
N PRO A 122 -8.50 -9.66 4.09
CA PRO A 122 -8.79 -11.07 3.85
C PRO A 122 -10.27 -11.32 3.57
N GLY A 123 -10.59 -11.80 2.36
CA GLY A 123 -11.95 -12.16 1.97
C GLY A 123 -12.87 -11.01 1.55
N ASP A 124 -12.36 -9.78 1.50
CA ASP A 124 -13.14 -8.62 1.04
C ASP A 124 -12.29 -7.73 0.13
N SER A 125 -12.49 -7.83 -1.17
CA SER A 125 -11.74 -7.10 -2.19
C SER A 125 -12.05 -5.60 -2.24
N THR A 126 -13.04 -5.13 -1.49
CA THR A 126 -13.41 -3.71 -1.43
C THR A 126 -12.74 -3.00 -0.26
N LYS A 127 -12.12 -3.75 0.67
CA LYS A 127 -11.51 -3.20 1.87
C LYS A 127 -10.00 -3.39 1.90
N TYR A 128 -9.33 -2.39 2.45
CA TYR A 128 -7.88 -2.34 2.60
C TYR A 128 -7.48 -1.85 3.99
N ALA A 129 -6.33 -2.32 4.45
CA ALA A 129 -5.66 -1.80 5.62
C ALA A 129 -4.37 -1.08 5.20
N LEU A 130 -4.13 0.10 5.73
CA LEU A 130 -2.85 0.79 5.66
C LEU A 130 -2.18 0.66 7.02
N PHE A 131 -1.07 -0.08 7.06
CA PHE A 131 -0.15 -0.11 8.20
C PHE A 131 0.85 1.01 8.00
N HIS A 132 1.07 1.82 9.03
CA HIS A 132 1.94 2.98 8.92
C HIS A 132 2.47 3.45 10.26
N HIS A 133 3.63 4.04 10.24
CA HIS A 133 4.21 4.72 11.39
C HIS A 133 5.06 5.90 10.94
N THR A 134 5.46 6.72 11.90
CA THR A 134 6.46 7.77 11.73
C THR A 134 7.44 7.70 12.87
N ALA A 135 8.52 8.47 12.77
CA ALA A 135 9.47 8.63 13.85
C ALA A 135 8.98 9.69 14.84
N THR A 136 9.40 9.56 16.09
CA THR A 136 9.32 10.60 17.12
C THR A 136 10.73 11.06 17.46
N PHE A 137 10.96 12.37 17.51
CA PHE A 137 12.27 12.88 17.91
C PHE A 137 12.40 12.83 19.44
N ASP A 138 13.37 12.11 19.97
CA ASP A 138 13.62 11.94 21.40
C ASP A 138 14.74 12.83 21.95
N GLY A 139 15.29 13.73 21.11
CA GLY A 139 16.42 14.60 21.43
C GLY A 139 17.76 14.10 20.86
N TYR A 140 17.87 12.84 20.47
CA TYR A 140 19.09 12.22 19.94
C TYR A 140 18.84 11.44 18.65
N SER A 141 17.70 10.79 18.54
CA SER A 141 17.35 9.89 17.44
C SER A 141 15.89 10.05 17.02
N TYR A 142 15.45 9.24 16.08
CA TYR A 142 14.10 9.23 15.56
C TYR A 142 13.51 7.80 15.65
N PRO A 143 13.28 7.27 16.86
CA PRO A 143 12.60 5.97 16.98
C PRO A 143 11.16 6.08 16.50
N ALA A 144 10.63 4.99 15.98
CA ALA A 144 9.20 4.82 15.79
C ALA A 144 8.59 4.26 17.08
N ASN A 145 7.59 4.95 17.64
CA ASN A 145 7.02 4.56 18.94
C ASN A 145 5.65 3.90 18.82
N GLU A 146 4.93 4.13 17.72
CA GLU A 146 3.64 3.52 17.46
C GLU A 146 3.57 2.97 16.05
N LEU A 147 3.00 1.78 15.91
CA LEU A 147 2.49 1.25 14.66
C LEU A 147 0.98 1.46 14.61
N TYR A 148 0.54 2.15 13.57
CA TYR A 148 -0.86 2.44 13.32
C TYR A 148 -1.44 1.54 12.24
N VAL A 149 -2.76 1.35 12.30
CA VAL A 149 -3.55 0.87 11.18
C VAL A 149 -4.66 1.87 10.85
N SER A 150 -4.87 2.09 9.56
CA SER A 150 -6.02 2.84 9.03
C SER A 150 -6.79 1.95 8.06
N TYR A 151 -8.12 1.97 8.12
CA TYR A 151 -8.98 1.13 7.28
C TYR A 151 -9.63 1.94 6.18
N ILE A 152 -9.64 1.37 4.98
CA ILE A 152 -10.16 1.98 3.76
C ILE A 152 -11.29 1.10 3.21
N ASP A 153 -12.38 1.73 2.77
CA ASP A 153 -13.47 1.10 2.04
C ASP A 153 -13.61 1.76 0.66
N LEU A 154 -13.39 0.99 -0.40
CA LEU A 154 -13.46 1.47 -1.78
C LEU A 154 -14.91 1.73 -2.25
N GLN A 155 -15.93 1.27 -1.53
CA GLN A 155 -17.33 1.53 -1.89
C GLN A 155 -17.76 2.97 -1.59
N LEU A 156 -16.96 3.71 -0.82
CA LEU A 156 -17.21 5.12 -0.50
C LEU A 156 -16.81 6.04 -1.68
N ASP A 157 -17.31 7.26 -1.65
CA ASP A 157 -16.98 8.34 -2.59
C ASP A 157 -17.10 7.92 -4.07
N GLY A 158 -18.22 7.23 -4.40
CA GLY A 158 -18.49 6.79 -5.77
C GLY A 158 -17.49 5.76 -6.32
N GLY A 159 -16.81 5.01 -5.45
CA GLY A 159 -15.80 4.02 -5.84
C GLY A 159 -14.35 4.52 -5.77
N LEU A 160 -14.14 5.78 -5.38
CA LEU A 160 -12.80 6.34 -5.18
C LEU A 160 -12.22 6.03 -3.80
N GLY A 161 -13.05 5.51 -2.90
CA GLY A 161 -12.66 5.07 -1.58
C GLY A 161 -12.69 6.15 -0.50
N GLY A 162 -12.75 5.69 0.74
CA GLY A 162 -12.72 6.55 1.91
C GLY A 162 -12.13 5.85 3.13
N VAL A 163 -11.48 6.62 4.00
CA VAL A 163 -10.93 6.11 5.25
C VAL A 163 -12.04 6.05 6.30
N THR A 164 -12.35 4.85 6.75
CA THR A 164 -13.41 4.56 7.73
C THR A 164 -12.94 4.67 9.17
N SER A 165 -11.68 4.30 9.42
CA SER A 165 -11.01 4.46 10.72
C SER A 165 -9.55 4.79 10.46
N LYS A 166 -8.98 5.70 11.25
CA LYS A 166 -7.65 6.25 11.01
C LYS A 166 -6.80 6.28 12.28
N ASN A 167 -5.50 5.98 12.10
CA ASN A 167 -4.51 6.07 13.17
C ASN A 167 -4.84 5.23 14.43
N SER A 168 -5.44 4.05 14.25
CA SER A 168 -5.65 3.12 15.35
C SER A 168 -4.30 2.49 15.73
N ILE A 169 -3.86 2.69 16.98
CA ILE A 169 -2.60 2.12 17.48
C ILE A 169 -2.77 0.61 17.67
N ILE A 170 -1.87 -0.18 17.09
CA ILE A 170 -1.80 -1.64 17.28
C ILE A 170 -0.57 -2.08 18.07
N ILE A 171 0.51 -1.30 18.00
CA ILE A 171 1.72 -1.51 18.82
C ILE A 171 2.17 -0.16 19.35
N SER A 172 2.47 -0.09 20.64
CA SER A 172 3.12 1.04 21.28
C SER A 172 4.39 0.52 21.96
N ASP A 173 5.52 0.70 21.27
CA ASP A 173 6.85 0.26 21.71
C ASP A 173 7.92 0.99 20.87
N THR A 174 9.18 0.87 21.25
CA THR A 174 10.29 1.35 20.42
C THR A 174 10.49 0.40 19.25
N LEU A 175 10.10 0.85 18.06
CA LEU A 175 10.16 0.09 16.82
C LEU A 175 11.31 0.58 15.94
N ASN A 176 11.82 -0.29 15.08
CA ASN A 176 12.69 0.11 14.00
C ASN A 176 11.82 0.57 12.80
N TRP A 177 12.43 1.27 11.84
CA TRP A 177 11.77 1.64 10.61
C TRP A 177 11.64 0.44 9.68
N GLY A 178 10.59 0.46 8.91
CA GLY A 178 10.30 -0.55 7.92
C GLY A 178 9.17 -1.49 8.36
N ILE A 179 8.24 -1.68 7.44
CA ILE A 179 7.12 -2.60 7.56
C ILE A 179 7.20 -3.54 6.36
N THR A 180 7.13 -4.83 6.62
CA THR A 180 7.05 -5.82 5.56
C THR A 180 5.93 -6.81 5.83
N ALA A 181 5.44 -7.46 4.79
CA ALA A 181 4.43 -8.52 4.94
C ALA A 181 4.65 -9.63 3.94
N CYS A 182 4.24 -10.82 4.33
CA CYS A 182 4.12 -11.95 3.43
C CYS A 182 2.77 -12.66 3.63
N LYS A 183 2.30 -13.34 2.58
CA LYS A 183 1.08 -14.13 2.68
C LYS A 183 1.25 -15.29 3.64
N HIS A 184 0.27 -15.49 4.50
CA HIS A 184 0.15 -16.70 5.32
C HIS A 184 -0.09 -17.92 4.40
N ALA A 185 0.33 -19.11 4.84
CA ALA A 185 0.20 -20.35 4.07
C ALA A 185 -1.26 -20.74 3.72
N ASN A 186 -2.26 -20.16 4.39
CA ASN A 186 -3.67 -20.34 4.02
C ASN A 186 -4.09 -19.53 2.78
N GLY A 187 -3.19 -18.76 2.17
CA GLY A 187 -3.42 -17.96 0.96
C GLY A 187 -4.33 -16.74 1.14
N ARG A 188 -4.88 -16.53 2.34
CA ARG A 188 -5.83 -15.47 2.65
C ARG A 188 -5.23 -14.40 3.56
N ASP A 189 -4.66 -14.80 4.69
CA ASP A 189 -4.20 -13.90 5.74
C ASP A 189 -2.77 -13.38 5.47
N TRP A 190 -2.30 -12.45 6.29
CA TRP A 190 -0.98 -11.84 6.18
C TRP A 190 -0.19 -11.96 7.47
N TRP A 191 1.11 -12.23 7.35
CA TRP A 191 2.09 -11.98 8.38
C TRP A 191 2.68 -10.60 8.15
N ILE A 192 2.78 -9.80 9.21
CA ILE A 192 3.35 -8.46 9.19
C ILE A 192 4.52 -8.44 10.18
N ALA A 193 5.65 -7.87 9.76
CA ALA A 193 6.88 -7.75 10.56
C ALA A 193 7.49 -6.34 10.44
#